data_11725d28dbbac620fd58929ff281e966
#
_entry.id   11725d28dbbac620fd58929ff281e966
#
_cell.length_a   1.000
_cell.length_b   1.000
_cell.length_c   1.000
_cell.angle_alpha   90.00
_cell.angle_beta   90.00
_cell.angle_gamma   90.00
#
_symmetry.space_group_name_H-M   'P 1'
#
loop_
_entity.id
_entity.type
_entity.pdbx_description
1 polymer ?
#
loop_
_entity_poly.entity_id
_entity_poly.type
_entity_poly.pdbx_seq_one_letter_code
_entity_poly.pdbx_strand_id
1 'polypeptide(L)'
;VLFKVEINPESRVKVSRGNATPRLNQGGYTPFLVKVVNQATVTSRLNVTSPQSGQVFGGMTPLSARRMQRESHHELADQSGDVSRFLDLSFYELPPMTTHLSGLALEYKLLWIYASNIGSVEATIAFDVGQGTQDIGFRSEVPVLFDIKPATKVTLNILDYDRKPSTARLIFRDTSGHVFPPQAKRLAPDFYFQEQIYRHSGQSIDMPP
;
A
#
# COMPACT_ATOMS: atom_id res chain seq x y z
N VAL A 1 -11.59 12.04 -0.84
CA VAL A 1 -11.03 11.85 0.52
C VAL A 1 -11.65 10.58 1.10
N LEU A 2 -10.83 9.58 1.41
CA LEU A 2 -11.30 8.36 2.05
C LEU A 2 -11.32 8.50 3.58
N PHE A 3 -10.25 9.07 4.14
CA PHE A 3 -10.12 9.26 5.58
C PHE A 3 -10.01 10.74 5.95
N LYS A 4 -10.61 11.11 7.07
CA LYS A 4 -10.40 12.37 7.75
C LYS A 4 -9.79 12.08 9.12
N VAL A 5 -8.59 12.61 9.33
CA VAL A 5 -7.86 12.57 10.60
C VAL A 5 -7.99 13.93 11.26
N GLU A 6 -8.56 13.97 12.44
CA GLU A 6 -8.71 15.20 13.22
C GLU A 6 -7.81 15.12 14.45
N ILE A 7 -6.97 16.11 14.63
CA ILE A 7 -6.09 16.27 15.80
C ILE A 7 -6.61 17.48 16.56
N ASN A 8 -7.20 17.23 17.73
CA ASN A 8 -7.78 18.30 18.55
C ASN A 8 -6.69 19.09 19.29
N PRO A 9 -7.02 20.21 19.99
CA PRO A 9 -6.04 21.01 20.71
C PRO A 9 -5.24 20.25 21.78
N GLU A 10 -5.79 19.16 22.34
CA GLU A 10 -5.11 18.28 23.28
C GLU A 10 -4.26 17.21 22.60
N SER A 11 -4.01 17.36 21.28
CA SER A 11 -3.26 16.41 20.43
C SER A 11 -3.90 15.02 20.31
N ARG A 12 -5.16 14.86 20.67
CA ARG A 12 -5.87 13.60 20.50
C ARG A 12 -6.31 13.40 19.05
N VAL A 13 -6.16 12.17 18.59
CA VAL A 13 -6.50 11.78 17.21
C VAL A 13 -7.90 11.18 17.18
N LYS A 14 -8.70 11.63 16.21
CA LYS A 14 -9.97 11.03 15.84
C LYS A 14 -9.98 10.79 14.34
N VAL A 15 -10.31 9.56 13.94
CA VAL A 15 -10.44 9.19 12.54
C VAL A 15 -11.89 8.97 12.17
N SER A 16 -12.26 9.45 11.01
CA SER A 16 -13.52 9.13 10.35
C SER A 16 -13.28 8.79 8.88
N ARG A 17 -14.18 8.02 8.30
CA ARG A 17 -14.16 7.69 6.87
C ARG A 17 -15.35 8.27 6.14
N GLY A 18 -15.20 8.46 4.82
CA GLY A 18 -16.31 8.78 3.93
C GLY A 18 -17.31 7.61 3.81
N ASN A 19 -18.53 7.89 3.36
CA ASN A 19 -19.59 6.89 3.25
C ASN A 19 -19.41 5.92 2.07
N ALA A 20 -18.61 6.27 1.08
CA ALA A 20 -18.37 5.43 -0.09
C ALA A 20 -17.51 4.21 0.27
N THR A 21 -17.89 3.04 -0.24
CA THR A 21 -17.05 1.84 -0.18
C THR A 21 -15.84 2.03 -1.11
N PRO A 22 -14.60 2.02 -0.58
CA PRO A 22 -13.42 2.16 -1.40
C PRO A 22 -13.21 0.93 -2.26
N ARG A 23 -12.89 1.16 -3.54
CA ARG A 23 -12.59 0.11 -4.50
C ARG A 23 -11.09 -0.03 -4.64
N LEU A 24 -10.63 -1.27 -4.55
CA LEU A 24 -9.23 -1.65 -4.77
C LEU A 24 -9.15 -2.58 -5.99
N ASN A 25 -7.95 -2.72 -6.52
CA ASN A 25 -7.64 -3.73 -7.53
C ASN A 25 -6.68 -4.75 -6.92
N GLN A 26 -7.00 -6.03 -7.05
CA GLN A 26 -6.11 -7.10 -6.60
C GLN A 26 -4.74 -6.96 -7.29
N GLY A 27 -3.68 -7.07 -6.51
CA GLY A 27 -2.31 -7.02 -7.00
C GLY A 27 -1.80 -5.63 -7.39
N GLY A 28 -2.59 -4.57 -7.15
CA GLY A 28 -2.21 -3.19 -7.45
C GLY A 28 -2.28 -2.27 -6.24
N TYR A 29 -1.57 -1.14 -6.30
CA TYR A 29 -1.68 -0.06 -5.34
C TYR A 29 -2.74 0.95 -5.80
N THR A 30 -3.67 1.29 -4.93
CA THR A 30 -4.70 2.30 -5.17
C THR A 30 -4.44 3.51 -4.28
N PRO A 31 -4.36 4.74 -4.84
CA PRO A 31 -4.12 5.96 -4.06
C PRO A 31 -5.41 6.49 -3.44
N PHE A 32 -5.31 6.93 -2.19
CA PHE A 32 -6.40 7.60 -1.47
C PHE A 32 -5.91 8.87 -0.79
N LEU A 33 -6.72 9.93 -0.82
CA LEU A 33 -6.44 11.14 -0.08
C LEU A 33 -6.91 11.00 1.37
N VAL A 34 -5.99 11.33 2.28
CA VAL A 34 -6.24 11.49 3.71
C VAL A 34 -6.25 12.99 4.00
N LYS A 35 -7.38 13.50 4.49
CA LYS A 35 -7.52 14.89 4.95
C LYS A 35 -7.12 14.96 6.41
N VAL A 36 -6.15 15.79 6.73
CA VAL A 36 -5.71 16.02 8.12
C VAL A 36 -6.16 17.40 8.56
N VAL A 37 -6.91 17.47 9.66
CA VAL A 37 -7.30 18.70 10.33
C VAL A 37 -6.53 18.76 11.65
N ASN A 38 -5.56 19.68 11.74
CA ASN A 38 -4.58 19.75 12.82
C ASN A 38 -4.79 21.02 13.64
N GLN A 39 -5.52 20.92 14.75
CA GLN A 39 -5.80 22.05 15.63
C GLN A 39 -4.73 22.27 16.71
N ALA A 40 -3.82 21.30 16.86
CA ALA A 40 -2.75 21.33 17.87
C ALA A 40 -1.39 21.74 17.28
N THR A 41 -1.32 22.15 16.01
CA THR A 41 -0.07 22.48 15.31
C THR A 41 1.01 21.38 15.39
N VAL A 42 0.57 20.12 15.48
CA VAL A 42 1.46 18.94 15.56
C VAL A 42 2.30 18.85 14.28
N THR A 43 3.60 18.62 14.44
CA THR A 43 4.56 18.43 13.33
C THR A 43 5.17 17.02 13.30
N SER A 44 4.75 16.14 14.22
CA SER A 44 5.22 14.77 14.27
C SER A 44 4.77 13.96 13.05
N ARG A 45 5.29 12.75 12.93
CA ARG A 45 4.94 11.82 11.86
C ARG A 45 3.49 11.32 12.04
N LEU A 46 2.73 11.32 10.94
CA LEU A 46 1.47 10.61 10.84
C LEU A 46 1.75 9.18 10.39
N ASN A 47 1.38 8.20 11.19
CA ASN A 47 1.51 6.79 10.87
C ASN A 47 0.15 6.20 10.50
N VAL A 48 0.18 5.13 9.68
CA VAL A 48 -0.99 4.32 9.34
C VAL A 48 -0.66 2.86 9.53
N THR A 49 -1.54 2.11 10.17
CA THR A 49 -1.37 0.68 10.43
C THR A 49 -2.68 -0.07 10.27
N SER A 50 -2.60 -1.40 10.12
CA SER A 50 -3.75 -2.29 10.11
C SER A 50 -3.33 -3.66 10.63
N PRO A 51 -4.15 -4.35 11.45
CA PRO A 51 -3.93 -5.76 11.78
C PRO A 51 -3.91 -6.67 10.55
N GLN A 52 -4.62 -6.27 9.47
CA GLN A 52 -4.67 -6.98 8.20
C GLN A 52 -3.48 -6.65 7.28
N SER A 53 -2.54 -5.83 7.72
CA SER A 53 -1.31 -5.51 7.01
C SER A 53 -0.14 -6.30 7.58
N GLY A 54 0.72 -6.81 6.69
CA GLY A 54 2.00 -7.40 7.08
C GLY A 54 3.06 -6.39 7.53
N GLN A 55 2.71 -5.09 7.53
CA GLN A 55 3.65 -3.99 7.79
C GLN A 55 3.37 -3.32 9.12
N VAL A 56 4.41 -3.15 9.90
CA VAL A 56 4.37 -2.45 11.18
C VAL A 56 4.62 -0.94 11.03
N PHE A 57 5.25 -0.50 9.93
CA PHE A 57 5.57 0.92 9.68
C PHE A 57 5.49 1.25 8.19
N GLY A 58 4.84 2.34 7.86
CA GLY A 58 4.54 2.71 6.48
C GLY A 58 5.17 4.02 6.02
N GLY A 59 5.92 3.95 4.98
CA GLY A 59 6.30 5.01 4.07
C GLY A 59 6.85 4.39 2.82
N MET A 60 6.25 4.66 1.65
CA MET A 60 6.83 4.21 0.38
C MET A 60 7.75 5.29 -0.19
N THR A 61 9.02 5.21 0.20
CA THR A 61 10.08 5.63 -0.69
C THR A 61 10.57 4.42 -1.48
N PRO A 62 11.24 4.55 -2.63
CA PRO A 62 11.95 3.44 -3.27
C PRO A 62 12.89 2.70 -2.31
N LEU A 63 13.39 3.38 -1.28
CA LEU A 63 14.22 2.82 -0.21
C LEU A 63 13.40 2.06 0.84
N SER A 64 12.20 2.52 1.20
CA SER A 64 11.32 1.82 2.14
C SER A 64 10.67 0.58 1.51
N ALA A 65 10.31 0.64 0.23
CA ALA A 65 9.90 -0.53 -0.53
C ALA A 65 11.02 -1.61 -0.54
N ARG A 66 12.29 -1.20 -0.63
CA ARG A 66 13.45 -2.09 -0.52
C ARG A 66 13.61 -2.71 0.86
N ARG A 67 13.35 -1.94 1.91
CA ARG A 67 13.44 -2.38 3.31
C ARG A 67 12.35 -3.40 3.64
N MET A 68 11.13 -3.13 3.22
CA MET A 68 9.96 -3.99 3.40
C MET A 68 10.13 -5.36 2.75
N GLN A 69 10.74 -5.41 1.57
CA GLN A 69 11.01 -6.66 0.89
C GLN A 69 12.06 -7.51 1.61
N ARG A 70 13.01 -6.90 2.34
CA ARG A 70 13.97 -7.60 3.20
C ARG A 70 13.34 -8.12 4.48
N GLU A 71 12.45 -7.35 5.09
CA GLU A 71 11.83 -7.68 6.38
C GLU A 71 10.70 -8.71 6.20
N SER A 72 9.93 -8.63 5.12
CA SER A 72 8.83 -9.58 4.87
C SER A 72 9.29 -11.03 4.62
N HIS A 73 10.52 -11.24 4.17
CA HIS A 73 11.07 -12.60 4.01
C HIS A 73 11.44 -13.27 5.34
N HIS A 74 11.69 -12.51 6.41
CA HIS A 74 12.04 -13.05 7.71
C HIS A 74 10.87 -13.14 8.70
N GLU A 75 9.89 -12.24 8.61
CA GLU A 75 8.79 -12.18 9.58
C GLU A 75 7.54 -12.99 9.17
N LEU A 76 7.39 -13.34 7.90
CA LEU A 76 6.22 -14.11 7.42
C LEU A 76 6.21 -15.57 7.88
N ALA A 77 7.33 -16.07 8.40
CA ALA A 77 7.44 -17.47 8.83
C ALA A 77 6.91 -17.73 10.26
N ASP A 78 6.78 -16.71 11.13
CA ASP A 78 6.68 -16.92 12.57
C ASP A 78 5.38 -16.42 13.25
N GLN A 79 4.41 -15.90 12.50
CA GLN A 79 3.14 -15.48 13.12
C GLN A 79 1.95 -16.32 12.64
N SER A 80 1.82 -17.49 13.23
CA SER A 80 0.61 -18.33 13.22
C SER A 80 -0.50 -17.68 14.07
N GLY A 81 -1.09 -16.60 13.59
CA GLY A 81 -2.29 -15.99 14.14
C GLY A 81 -3.32 -15.82 13.01
N ASP A 82 -4.55 -16.13 13.30
CA ASP A 82 -5.73 -16.23 12.42
C ASP A 82 -6.14 -14.94 11.66
N VAL A 83 -5.27 -13.95 11.54
CA VAL A 83 -5.54 -12.69 10.84
C VAL A 83 -5.06 -12.79 9.39
N SER A 84 -5.99 -12.85 8.46
CA SER A 84 -5.69 -12.79 7.03
C SER A 84 -4.98 -11.47 6.70
N ARG A 85 -3.71 -11.54 6.32
CA ARG A 85 -2.88 -10.40 5.95
C ARG A 85 -2.99 -10.16 4.45
N PHE A 86 -3.96 -9.38 4.05
CA PHE A 86 -4.27 -9.13 2.65
C PHE A 86 -4.02 -7.68 2.22
N LEU A 87 -3.71 -6.78 3.16
CA LEU A 87 -3.45 -5.37 2.89
C LEU A 87 -1.98 -5.00 3.08
N ASP A 88 -1.54 -4.00 2.33
CA ASP A 88 -0.38 -3.16 2.67
C ASP A 88 -0.76 -1.70 2.57
N LEU A 89 -0.28 -0.91 3.51
CA LEU A 89 -0.59 0.50 3.66
C LEU A 89 0.70 1.31 3.71
N SER A 90 0.77 2.38 2.93
CA SER A 90 1.90 3.29 3.01
C SER A 90 1.54 4.70 2.57
N PHE A 91 2.06 5.70 3.27
CA PHE A 91 2.01 7.06 2.76
C PHE A 91 3.02 7.28 1.65
N TYR A 92 2.66 8.13 0.70
CA TYR A 92 3.59 8.60 -0.32
C TYR A 92 4.59 9.60 0.31
N GLU A 93 5.88 9.34 0.14
CA GLU A 93 6.97 10.09 0.77
C GLU A 93 8.00 10.67 -0.22
N LEU A 94 7.67 10.78 -1.49
CA LEU A 94 8.56 11.47 -2.43
C LEU A 94 8.37 12.98 -2.33
N PRO A 95 9.46 13.77 -2.30
CA PRO A 95 9.37 15.22 -2.25
C PRO A 95 8.45 15.80 -3.34
N PRO A 96 7.62 16.81 -3.02
CA PRO A 96 7.59 17.57 -1.76
C PRO A 96 6.75 16.94 -0.64
N MET A 97 6.18 15.74 -0.84
CA MET A 97 5.33 15.09 0.16
C MET A 97 6.17 14.34 1.20
N THR A 98 5.68 14.35 2.44
CA THR A 98 6.30 13.65 3.57
C THR A 98 5.22 13.15 4.52
N THR A 99 5.53 12.14 5.34
CA THR A 99 4.64 11.68 6.42
C THR A 99 4.64 12.61 7.62
N HIS A 100 5.64 13.48 7.79
CA HIS A 100 5.60 14.49 8.84
C HIS A 100 4.51 15.52 8.55
N LEU A 101 3.77 15.88 9.58
CA LEU A 101 2.79 16.96 9.52
C LEU A 101 3.52 18.30 9.47
N SER A 102 2.95 19.25 8.75
CA SER A 102 3.55 20.57 8.57
C SER A 102 3.23 21.54 9.70
N GLY A 103 2.31 21.19 10.62
CA GLY A 103 1.75 22.08 11.63
C GLY A 103 0.62 22.98 11.10
N LEU A 104 0.31 22.93 9.81
CA LEU A 104 -0.80 23.67 9.23
C LEU A 104 -2.15 23.09 9.71
N ALA A 105 -3.15 23.97 9.86
CA ALA A 105 -4.48 23.59 10.32
C ALA A 105 -5.18 22.60 9.37
N LEU A 106 -4.80 22.60 8.11
CA LEU A 106 -5.34 21.70 7.09
C LEU A 106 -4.23 21.25 6.14
N GLU A 107 -4.08 19.94 5.98
CA GLU A 107 -3.20 19.36 4.97
C GLU A 107 -3.77 18.05 4.42
N TYR A 108 -3.19 17.59 3.32
CA TYR A 108 -3.57 16.33 2.68
C TYR A 108 -2.36 15.43 2.55
N LYS A 109 -2.57 14.14 2.81
CA LYS A 109 -1.58 13.09 2.58
C LYS A 109 -2.11 12.09 1.56
N LEU A 110 -1.21 11.51 0.79
CA LEU A 110 -1.54 10.46 -0.17
C LEU A 110 -1.22 9.09 0.46
N LEU A 111 -2.25 8.28 0.63
CA LEU A 111 -2.15 6.91 1.16
C LEU A 111 -2.28 5.92 0.02
N TRP A 112 -1.29 5.06 -0.13
CA TRP A 112 -1.33 3.91 -1.01
C TRP A 112 -1.84 2.68 -0.28
N ILE A 113 -2.82 2.00 -0.86
CA ILE A 113 -3.37 0.74 -0.34
C ILE A 113 -3.20 -0.34 -1.40
N TYR A 114 -2.52 -1.43 -1.03
CA TYR A 114 -2.41 -2.65 -1.82
C TYR A 114 -3.31 -3.71 -1.24
N ALA A 115 -3.93 -4.54 -2.09
CA ALA A 115 -4.73 -5.67 -1.66
C ALA A 115 -4.37 -6.93 -2.45
N SER A 116 -4.29 -8.08 -1.76
CA SER A 116 -4.07 -9.40 -2.36
C SER A 116 -5.34 -10.25 -2.46
N ASN A 117 -6.35 -9.98 -1.64
CA ASN A 117 -7.65 -10.67 -1.67
C ASN A 117 -8.57 -10.13 -2.77
N ILE A 118 -9.73 -10.75 -2.91
CA ILE A 118 -10.81 -10.35 -3.82
C ILE A 118 -12.15 -10.27 -3.09
N GLY A 119 -13.07 -9.50 -3.67
CA GLY A 119 -14.44 -9.34 -3.14
C GLY A 119 -14.54 -8.32 -2.01
N SER A 120 -15.61 -8.41 -1.23
CA SER A 120 -15.88 -7.48 -0.13
C SER A 120 -15.17 -7.97 1.13
N VAL A 121 -14.17 -7.21 1.60
CA VAL A 121 -13.34 -7.59 2.75
C VAL A 121 -13.23 -6.40 3.71
N GLU A 122 -13.44 -6.66 5.00
CA GLU A 122 -13.28 -5.65 6.03
C GLU A 122 -11.86 -5.63 6.60
N ALA A 123 -11.36 -4.43 6.86
CA ALA A 123 -10.12 -4.21 7.59
C ALA A 123 -10.25 -3.03 8.54
N THR A 124 -9.51 -3.08 9.64
CA THR A 124 -9.37 -1.96 10.57
C THR A 124 -8.16 -1.13 10.20
N ILE A 125 -8.37 0.16 9.93
CA ILE A 125 -7.29 1.11 9.61
C ILE A 125 -7.11 2.05 10.80
N ALA A 126 -5.90 2.10 11.33
CA ALA A 126 -5.52 2.95 12.45
C ALA A 126 -4.56 4.04 12.00
N PHE A 127 -4.75 5.24 12.54
CA PHE A 127 -3.84 6.37 12.38
C PHE A 127 -3.34 6.80 13.76
N ASP A 128 -2.07 7.15 13.85
CA ASP A 128 -1.47 7.72 15.04
C ASP A 128 -0.54 8.90 14.68
N VAL A 129 -0.33 9.78 15.65
CA VAL A 129 0.63 10.88 15.57
C VAL A 129 1.59 10.77 16.76
N GLY A 130 2.87 10.60 16.48
CA GLY A 130 3.88 10.53 17.52
C GLY A 130 4.95 9.47 17.29
N GLN A 131 5.71 9.14 18.33
CA GLN A 131 6.86 8.24 18.25
C GLN A 131 6.51 6.77 18.60
N GLY A 132 5.27 6.35 18.40
CA GLY A 132 4.87 4.95 18.60
C GLY A 132 4.75 4.50 20.06
N THR A 133 4.65 5.42 21.01
CA THR A 133 4.27 5.09 22.38
C THR A 133 2.77 4.79 22.45
N GLN A 134 2.39 3.81 23.27
CA GLN A 134 1.00 3.35 23.41
C GLN A 134 0.10 4.33 24.18
N ASP A 135 0.39 5.63 24.11
CA ASP A 135 -0.36 6.64 24.85
C ASP A 135 -1.79 6.77 24.31
N ILE A 136 -2.72 6.55 25.23
CA ILE A 136 -4.16 6.60 24.98
C ILE A 136 -4.54 8.00 24.43
N GLY A 137 -5.09 8.03 23.22
CA GLY A 137 -5.59 9.25 22.59
C GLY A 137 -4.77 9.73 21.38
N PHE A 138 -3.53 9.29 21.20
CA PHE A 138 -2.73 9.60 20.00
C PHE A 138 -3.01 8.69 18.82
N ARG A 139 -3.77 7.62 19.02
CA ARG A 139 -4.19 6.65 18.02
C ARG A 139 -5.71 6.58 17.94
N SER A 140 -6.21 6.49 16.72
CA SER A 140 -7.63 6.23 16.45
C SER A 140 -7.75 5.28 15.27
N GLU A 141 -8.79 4.44 15.29
CA GLU A 141 -9.01 3.42 14.27
C GLU A 141 -10.45 3.45 13.74
N VAL A 142 -10.63 2.94 12.53
CA VAL A 142 -11.92 2.86 11.88
C VAL A 142 -12.01 1.59 11.04
N PRO A 143 -13.14 0.84 11.11
CA PRO A 143 -13.40 -0.29 10.24
C PRO A 143 -13.72 0.22 8.83
N VAL A 144 -13.19 -0.46 7.82
CA VAL A 144 -13.37 -0.12 6.40
C VAL A 144 -13.72 -1.39 5.63
N LEU A 145 -14.86 -1.39 4.98
CA LEU A 145 -15.22 -2.43 4.01
C LEU A 145 -14.64 -2.01 2.64
N PHE A 146 -13.74 -2.83 2.10
CA PHE A 146 -13.17 -2.67 0.77
C PHE A 146 -13.91 -3.56 -0.23
N ASP A 147 -14.11 -3.06 -1.44
CA ASP A 147 -14.54 -3.82 -2.61
C ASP A 147 -13.33 -4.04 -3.52
N ILE A 148 -12.80 -5.27 -3.55
CA ILE A 148 -11.54 -5.60 -4.23
C ILE A 148 -11.86 -6.35 -5.52
N LYS A 149 -11.58 -5.71 -6.65
CA LYS A 149 -11.77 -6.31 -7.96
C LYS A 149 -10.67 -7.34 -8.25
N PRO A 150 -11.03 -8.51 -8.82
CA PRO A 150 -10.06 -9.52 -9.16
C PRO A 150 -9.10 -9.02 -10.26
N ALA A 151 -7.86 -9.46 -10.17
CA ALA A 151 -6.88 -9.27 -11.25
C ALA A 151 -7.25 -10.09 -12.48
N THR A 152 -6.87 -9.61 -13.63
CA THR A 152 -6.99 -10.34 -14.90
C THR A 152 -5.73 -11.16 -15.13
N LYS A 153 -5.89 -12.48 -15.26
CA LYS A 153 -4.79 -13.38 -15.59
C LYS A 153 -4.47 -13.31 -17.08
N VAL A 154 -3.26 -12.85 -17.39
CA VAL A 154 -2.76 -12.73 -18.76
C VAL A 154 -1.72 -13.81 -19.02
N THR A 155 -1.99 -14.72 -19.96
CA THR A 155 -1.01 -15.71 -20.40
C THR A 155 -0.18 -15.14 -21.53
N LEU A 156 1.14 -15.23 -21.42
CA LEU A 156 2.09 -14.68 -22.35
C LEU A 156 2.40 -15.67 -23.46
N ASN A 157 2.31 -15.23 -24.71
CA ASN A 157 2.78 -15.98 -25.86
C ASN A 157 4.00 -15.26 -26.45
N ILE A 158 5.18 -15.76 -26.12
CA ILE A 158 6.46 -15.13 -26.49
C ILE A 158 7.17 -16.06 -27.47
N LEU A 159 7.34 -15.58 -28.67
CA LEU A 159 7.99 -16.34 -29.74
C LEU A 159 9.25 -15.61 -30.20
N ASP A 160 10.29 -16.38 -30.51
CA ASP A 160 11.49 -15.89 -31.18
C ASP A 160 11.25 -15.69 -32.67
N TYR A 161 12.25 -15.21 -33.42
CA TYR A 161 12.19 -15.00 -34.88
C TYR A 161 11.89 -16.27 -35.65
N ASP A 162 12.29 -17.44 -35.14
CA ASP A 162 12.01 -18.76 -35.72
C ASP A 162 10.63 -19.32 -35.26
N ARG A 163 9.80 -18.51 -34.59
CA ARG A 163 8.49 -18.86 -34.06
C ARG A 163 8.48 -19.93 -32.95
N LYS A 164 9.64 -20.21 -32.36
CA LYS A 164 9.68 -21.09 -31.19
C LYS A 164 9.45 -20.32 -29.88
N PRO A 165 8.90 -21.01 -28.86
CA PRO A 165 8.75 -20.41 -27.53
C PRO A 165 10.08 -19.87 -27.00
N SER A 166 10.05 -18.65 -26.49
CA SER A 166 11.24 -17.94 -26.01
C SER A 166 10.99 -17.24 -24.68
N THR A 167 12.04 -16.61 -24.16
CA THR A 167 12.00 -15.77 -22.96
C THR A 167 12.22 -14.32 -23.34
N ALA A 168 11.43 -13.43 -22.77
CA ALA A 168 11.58 -12.00 -23.03
C ALA A 168 11.72 -11.18 -21.74
N ARG A 169 12.39 -10.05 -21.88
CA ARG A 169 12.36 -8.95 -20.94
C ARG A 169 11.12 -8.10 -21.21
N LEU A 170 10.25 -7.94 -20.22
CA LEU A 170 8.97 -7.28 -20.36
C LEU A 170 8.82 -6.16 -19.33
N ILE A 171 8.16 -5.08 -19.72
CA ILE A 171 7.74 -4.01 -18.83
C ILE A 171 6.26 -3.78 -19.09
N PHE A 172 5.42 -3.95 -18.07
CA PHE A 172 4.01 -3.64 -18.12
C PHE A 172 3.75 -2.37 -17.35
N ARG A 173 3.10 -1.40 -17.97
CA ARG A 173 2.74 -0.12 -17.36
C ARG A 173 1.28 0.22 -17.62
N ASP A 174 0.63 0.82 -16.63
CA ASP A 174 -0.66 1.46 -16.83
C ASP A 174 -0.49 2.86 -17.47
N THR A 175 -1.61 3.51 -17.72
CA THR A 175 -1.64 4.88 -18.30
C THR A 175 -1.07 5.94 -17.36
N SER A 176 -0.95 5.64 -16.07
CA SER A 176 -0.35 6.50 -15.04
C SER A 176 1.13 6.23 -14.82
N GLY A 177 1.70 5.24 -15.53
CA GLY A 177 3.11 4.87 -15.45
C GLY A 177 3.46 3.87 -14.34
N HIS A 178 2.48 3.31 -13.62
CA HIS A 178 2.74 2.27 -12.61
C HIS A 178 3.15 0.98 -13.30
N VAL A 179 4.15 0.32 -12.71
CA VAL A 179 4.73 -0.92 -13.24
C VAL A 179 4.10 -2.14 -12.59
N PHE A 180 3.80 -3.16 -13.39
CA PHE A 180 3.22 -4.43 -12.92
C PHE A 180 4.12 -5.63 -13.26
N PRO A 181 4.18 -6.64 -12.36
CA PRO A 181 3.73 -6.62 -10.96
C PRO A 181 4.41 -5.49 -10.17
N PRO A 182 3.79 -4.96 -9.11
CA PRO A 182 4.39 -3.89 -8.31
C PRO A 182 5.78 -4.28 -7.81
N GLN A 183 6.76 -3.38 -7.99
CA GLN A 183 8.16 -3.69 -7.69
C GLN A 183 8.37 -4.15 -6.25
N ALA A 184 7.68 -3.52 -5.29
CA ALA A 184 7.77 -3.84 -3.87
C ALA A 184 7.26 -5.28 -3.53
N LYS A 185 6.48 -5.89 -4.41
CA LYS A 185 5.89 -7.23 -4.22
C LYS A 185 6.56 -8.32 -5.06
N ARG A 186 7.64 -8.00 -5.76
CA ARG A 186 8.33 -8.95 -6.62
C ARG A 186 9.16 -9.94 -5.81
N LEU A 187 9.05 -11.20 -6.18
CA LEU A 187 9.85 -12.30 -5.67
C LEU A 187 10.88 -12.70 -6.73
N ALA A 188 11.98 -13.31 -6.30
CA ALA A 188 12.96 -13.88 -7.23
C ALA A 188 12.27 -14.81 -8.27
N PRO A 189 12.68 -14.76 -9.55
CA PRO A 189 13.87 -14.10 -10.09
C PRO A 189 13.70 -12.62 -10.47
N ASP A 190 12.52 -12.04 -10.28
CA ASP A 190 12.29 -10.63 -10.57
C ASP A 190 12.91 -9.73 -9.48
N PHE A 191 13.55 -8.65 -9.89
CA PHE A 191 14.20 -7.74 -8.96
C PHE A 191 13.33 -6.51 -8.67
N TYR A 192 13.18 -6.17 -7.39
CA TYR A 192 12.40 -5.02 -6.94
C TYR A 192 12.96 -3.66 -7.40
N PHE A 193 14.27 -3.59 -7.70
CA PHE A 193 14.93 -2.36 -8.14
C PHE A 193 14.87 -2.12 -9.65
N GLN A 194 14.33 -3.09 -10.40
CA GLN A 194 14.18 -3.00 -11.86
C GLN A 194 12.70 -2.90 -12.23
N GLU A 195 12.38 -2.19 -13.30
CA GLU A 195 11.01 -2.10 -13.80
C GLU A 195 10.60 -3.34 -14.59
N GLN A 196 11.57 -3.97 -15.25
CA GLN A 196 11.32 -5.16 -16.07
C GLN A 196 11.19 -6.43 -15.24
N ILE A 197 10.50 -7.39 -15.86
CA ILE A 197 10.44 -8.78 -15.43
C ILE A 197 10.87 -9.68 -16.60
N TYR A 198 11.22 -10.91 -16.29
CA TYR A 198 11.60 -11.91 -17.30
C TYR A 198 10.59 -13.06 -17.27
N ARG A 199 10.00 -13.35 -18.43
CA ARG A 199 8.99 -14.41 -18.55
C ARG A 199 9.28 -15.27 -19.77
N HIS A 200 9.02 -16.56 -19.60
CA HIS A 200 9.00 -17.53 -20.70
C HIS A 200 7.60 -17.62 -21.30
N SER A 201 7.52 -18.03 -22.57
CA SER A 201 6.25 -18.29 -23.24
C SER A 201 5.43 -19.34 -22.46
N GLY A 202 4.13 -19.12 -22.33
CA GLY A 202 3.21 -19.93 -21.55
C GLY A 202 3.08 -19.53 -20.08
N GLN A 203 3.95 -18.69 -19.54
CA GLN A 203 3.79 -18.17 -18.19
C GLN A 203 2.67 -17.11 -18.13
N SER A 204 2.03 -17.02 -16.97
CA SER A 204 0.97 -16.02 -16.74
C SER A 204 1.41 -14.96 -15.73
N ILE A 205 0.81 -13.79 -15.86
CA ILE A 205 0.91 -12.68 -14.91
C ILE A 205 -0.48 -12.19 -14.55
N ASP A 206 -0.66 -11.72 -13.33
CA ASP A 206 -1.89 -11.10 -12.88
C ASP A 206 -1.76 -9.58 -13.06
N MET A 207 -2.68 -9.01 -13.83
CA MET A 207 -2.75 -7.59 -14.12
C MET A 207 -3.99 -6.99 -13.44
N PRO A 208 -3.91 -5.80 -12.82
CA PRO A 208 -5.11 -5.14 -12.33
C PRO A 208 -6.08 -4.86 -13.47
N PRO A 209 -7.40 -4.86 -13.21
CA PRO A 209 -8.43 -4.63 -14.20
C PRO A 209 -8.42 -3.22 -14.76
#